data_6d907e1cbad55233f79e722dcc391c8a
#
_entry.id   6d907e1cbad55233f79e722dcc391c8a
#
_cell.length_a   1.000
_cell.length_b   1.000
_cell.length_c   1.000
_cell.angle_alpha   90.00
_cell.angle_beta   90.00
_cell.angle_gamma   90.00
#
_symmetry.space_group_name_H-M   'P 1'
#
loop_
_entity.id
_entity.type
_entity.pdbx_description
1 polymer ?
#
loop_
_entity_poly.entity_id
_entity_poly.type
_entity_poly.pdbx_seq_one_letter_code
_entity_poly.pdbx_strand_id
1 'polypeptide(L)'
;LQGVTYDELTKLTGERPREVNFYVSASNIPVLRKIKGFENFNPATEVLHCDKPATGLVDAPRAFSIKLSSTTCEQCGLMLSKVDPELCFKHVDGRLVCLMTKHVDDLKIAGEPKVVQEILMKLQETFGELKISKHSFLSCGVQHTQCPKSKEITLDQVGYASNLRSIVHEQLTTGKPEDLAKPDLHQLFMSLLGAIAYLAHTRMDILVFVSALQRHNNKPEVLHVDKLNKLLKWIQKHPNNLLCKQF
;
A
#
# COMPACT_ATOMS: atom_id res chain seq x y z
N LEU A 1 -6.73 12.67 -4.23
CA LEU A 1 -7.67 11.60 -4.58
C LEU A 1 -8.97 12.20 -5.13
N GLN A 2 -9.36 11.83 -6.36
CA GLN A 2 -10.61 12.27 -6.97
C GLN A 2 -11.65 11.16 -6.83
N GLY A 3 -12.34 11.11 -5.68
CA GLY A 3 -13.45 10.20 -5.44
C GLY A 3 -14.76 10.68 -6.07
N VAL A 4 -15.84 9.92 -5.87
CA VAL A 4 -17.22 10.35 -6.12
C VAL A 4 -17.63 11.42 -5.12
N THR A 5 -18.64 12.24 -5.45
CA THR A 5 -19.23 13.20 -4.52
C THR A 5 -19.99 12.50 -3.40
N TYR A 6 -20.32 13.21 -2.31
CA TYR A 6 -21.15 12.67 -1.24
C TYR A 6 -22.56 12.30 -1.75
N ASP A 7 -23.11 13.08 -2.67
CA ASP A 7 -24.41 12.76 -3.30
C ASP A 7 -24.35 11.48 -4.15
N GLU A 8 -23.28 11.30 -4.92
CA GLU A 8 -23.06 10.08 -5.70
C GLU A 8 -22.83 8.87 -4.77
N LEU A 9 -22.05 9.06 -3.70
CA LEU A 9 -21.81 8.02 -2.70
C LEU A 9 -23.12 7.55 -2.07
N THR A 10 -23.98 8.50 -1.66
CA THR A 10 -25.31 8.24 -1.11
C THR A 10 -26.19 7.45 -2.09
N LYS A 11 -26.23 7.86 -3.36
CA LYS A 11 -27.01 7.16 -4.41
C LYS A 11 -26.53 5.74 -4.63
N LEU A 12 -25.22 5.50 -4.60
CA LEU A 12 -24.63 4.20 -4.87
C LEU A 12 -24.68 3.25 -3.67
N THR A 13 -24.65 3.78 -2.45
CA THR A 13 -24.60 2.95 -1.23
C THR A 13 -25.93 2.88 -0.48
N GLY A 14 -26.86 3.80 -0.74
CA GLY A 14 -28.10 3.94 0.03
C GLY A 14 -27.89 4.47 1.45
N GLU A 15 -26.67 4.88 1.80
CA GLU A 15 -26.35 5.46 3.11
C GLU A 15 -26.84 6.92 3.21
N ARG A 16 -27.02 7.40 4.42
CA ARG A 16 -27.41 8.81 4.63
C ARG A 16 -26.31 9.75 4.13
N PRO A 17 -26.68 10.90 3.51
CA PRO A 17 -25.73 11.93 3.12
C PRO A 17 -24.90 12.34 4.33
N ARG A 18 -23.60 12.47 4.13
CA ARG A 18 -22.69 12.97 5.16
C ARG A 18 -22.32 14.40 4.84
N GLU A 19 -22.57 15.30 5.79
CA GLU A 19 -22.11 16.69 5.71
C GLU A 19 -20.76 16.82 6.40
N VAL A 20 -19.77 17.28 5.67
CA VAL A 20 -18.42 17.52 6.19
C VAL A 20 -18.07 18.98 5.98
N ASN A 21 -17.88 19.70 7.10
CA ASN A 21 -17.53 21.10 7.12
C ASN A 21 -16.19 21.31 7.81
N PHE A 22 -15.40 22.25 7.31
CA PHE A 22 -14.08 22.60 7.84
C PHE A 22 -14.07 24.03 8.35
N TYR A 23 -13.53 24.22 9.55
CA TYR A 23 -13.09 25.52 10.01
C TYR A 23 -11.72 25.83 9.43
N VAL A 24 -11.57 27.03 8.88
CA VAL A 24 -10.29 27.50 8.36
C VAL A 24 -9.47 28.08 9.50
N SER A 25 -8.25 27.59 9.68
CA SER A 25 -7.33 28.16 10.67
C SER A 25 -7.03 29.64 10.38
N ALA A 26 -6.86 30.46 11.41
CA ALA A 26 -6.60 31.88 11.28
C ALA A 26 -5.40 32.21 10.35
N SER A 27 -4.37 31.36 10.37
CA SER A 27 -3.19 31.50 9.50
C SER A 27 -3.51 31.29 8.00
N ASN A 28 -4.54 30.53 7.66
CA ASN A 28 -4.90 30.18 6.28
C ASN A 28 -5.96 31.11 5.68
N ILE A 29 -6.67 31.90 6.49
CA ILE A 29 -7.70 32.82 6.00
C ILE A 29 -7.13 33.83 4.97
N PRO A 30 -5.96 34.47 5.18
CA PRO A 30 -5.40 35.39 4.19
C PRO A 30 -5.05 34.73 2.86
N VAL A 31 -4.73 33.43 2.88
CA VAL A 31 -4.47 32.64 1.66
C VAL A 31 -5.78 32.30 0.96
N LEU A 32 -6.80 31.86 1.72
CA LEU A 32 -8.13 31.56 1.18
C LEU A 32 -8.75 32.77 0.47
N ARG A 33 -8.64 33.95 1.06
CA ARG A 33 -9.19 35.21 0.49
C ARG A 33 -8.53 35.64 -0.83
N LYS A 34 -7.40 35.04 -1.22
CA LYS A 34 -6.77 35.25 -2.54
C LYS A 34 -7.40 34.38 -3.63
N ILE A 35 -8.22 33.42 -3.28
CA ILE A 35 -8.90 32.51 -4.20
C ILE A 35 -10.20 33.17 -4.64
N LYS A 36 -10.43 33.18 -5.97
CA LYS A 36 -11.67 33.71 -6.55
C LYS A 36 -12.90 33.05 -5.94
N GLY A 37 -13.82 33.87 -5.42
CA GLY A 37 -15.06 33.46 -4.76
C GLY A 37 -14.97 33.39 -3.24
N PHE A 38 -13.76 33.53 -2.65
CA PHE A 38 -13.57 33.52 -1.19
C PHE A 38 -13.02 34.85 -0.65
N GLU A 39 -13.03 35.91 -1.45
CA GLU A 39 -12.46 37.23 -1.10
C GLU A 39 -13.04 37.80 0.19
N ASN A 40 -14.35 37.57 0.41
CA ASN A 40 -15.12 38.08 1.55
C ASN A 40 -15.38 37.02 2.62
N PHE A 41 -14.68 35.85 2.57
CA PHE A 41 -14.91 34.77 3.53
C PHE A 41 -14.79 35.28 4.98
N ASN A 42 -15.85 35.04 5.77
CA ASN A 42 -15.93 35.43 7.16
C ASN A 42 -15.89 34.19 8.08
N PRO A 43 -14.75 33.92 8.75
CA PRO A 43 -14.58 32.72 9.58
C PRO A 43 -15.45 32.67 10.83
N ALA A 44 -16.11 33.79 11.19
CA ALA A 44 -17.04 33.81 12.32
C ALA A 44 -18.44 33.29 11.98
N THR A 45 -18.82 33.32 10.69
CA THR A 45 -20.16 32.97 10.22
C THR A 45 -20.17 31.92 9.10
N GLU A 46 -18.99 31.62 8.53
CA GLU A 46 -18.86 30.72 7.39
C GLU A 46 -17.89 29.59 7.65
N VAL A 47 -18.15 28.45 7.04
CA VAL A 47 -17.28 27.26 7.04
C VAL A 47 -17.11 26.78 5.60
N LEU A 48 -16.06 26.03 5.34
CA LEU A 48 -15.90 25.37 4.04
C LEU A 48 -16.65 24.06 4.04
N HIS A 49 -17.56 23.88 3.09
CA HIS A 49 -18.25 22.61 2.85
C HIS A 49 -17.46 21.72 1.89
N CYS A 50 -17.47 20.43 2.14
CA CYS A 50 -16.83 19.43 1.30
C CYS A 50 -17.87 18.69 0.45
N ASP A 51 -17.87 18.93 -0.84
CA ASP A 51 -18.73 18.19 -1.78
C ASP A 51 -18.22 16.77 -2.03
N LYS A 52 -16.93 16.53 -1.79
CA LYS A 52 -16.25 15.25 -1.99
C LYS A 52 -15.42 14.87 -0.76
N PRO A 53 -15.30 13.58 -0.45
CA PRO A 53 -14.37 13.14 0.59
C PRO A 53 -12.94 13.58 0.30
N ALA A 54 -12.38 14.40 1.20
CA ALA A 54 -11.00 14.88 1.12
C ALA A 54 -10.03 13.83 1.69
N THR A 55 -8.76 13.92 1.28
CA THR A 55 -7.68 13.06 1.79
C THR A 55 -7.61 13.16 3.32
N GLY A 56 -7.56 12.01 4.00
CA GLY A 56 -7.57 11.91 5.46
C GLY A 56 -8.96 11.68 6.07
N LEU A 57 -10.04 11.84 5.32
CA LEU A 57 -11.38 11.46 5.76
C LEU A 57 -11.60 9.95 5.60
N VAL A 58 -12.38 9.37 6.50
CA VAL A 58 -12.67 7.92 6.53
C VAL A 58 -13.32 7.43 5.24
N ASP A 59 -14.13 8.28 4.59
CA ASP A 59 -14.87 7.94 3.38
C ASP A 59 -14.04 8.06 2.09
N ALA A 60 -12.89 8.74 2.14
CA ALA A 60 -12.10 9.05 0.95
C ALA A 60 -11.61 7.78 0.20
N PRO A 61 -11.08 6.73 0.86
CA PRO A 61 -10.69 5.50 0.18
C PRO A 61 -11.87 4.81 -0.51
N ARG A 62 -13.04 4.77 0.15
CA ARG A 62 -14.25 4.16 -0.41
C ARG A 62 -14.77 4.92 -1.63
N ALA A 63 -14.87 6.25 -1.54
CA ALA A 63 -15.31 7.09 -2.66
C ALA A 63 -14.37 6.98 -3.88
N PHE A 64 -13.06 6.88 -3.63
CA PHE A 64 -12.07 6.65 -4.68
C PHE A 64 -12.22 5.25 -5.30
N SER A 65 -12.33 4.20 -4.49
CA SER A 65 -12.48 2.81 -4.95
C SER A 65 -13.74 2.62 -5.81
N ILE A 66 -14.86 3.26 -5.44
CA ILE A 66 -16.10 3.24 -6.23
C ILE A 66 -15.87 3.88 -7.59
N LYS A 67 -15.30 5.09 -7.64
CA LYS A 67 -15.00 5.76 -8.92
C LYS A 67 -14.03 4.98 -9.78
N LEU A 68 -12.99 4.41 -9.17
CA LEU A 68 -12.03 3.59 -9.86
C LEU A 68 -12.68 2.33 -10.46
N SER A 69 -13.52 1.64 -9.68
CA SER A 69 -14.22 0.44 -10.12
C SER A 69 -15.22 0.73 -11.25
N SER A 70 -15.99 1.81 -11.16
CA SER A 70 -16.86 2.25 -12.26
C SER A 70 -16.05 2.54 -13.53
N THR A 71 -14.95 3.31 -13.42
CA THR A 71 -14.10 3.60 -14.58
C THR A 71 -13.51 2.33 -15.19
N THR A 72 -12.95 1.44 -14.38
CA THR A 72 -12.29 0.23 -14.88
C THR A 72 -13.27 -0.81 -15.42
N CYS A 73 -14.42 -1.00 -14.77
CA CYS A 73 -15.39 -2.00 -15.20
C CYS A 73 -16.30 -1.49 -16.33
N GLU A 74 -16.89 -0.31 -16.17
CA GLU A 74 -17.89 0.19 -17.12
C GLU A 74 -17.27 0.81 -18.37
N GLN A 75 -16.17 1.57 -18.20
CA GLN A 75 -15.54 2.27 -19.34
C GLN A 75 -14.44 1.47 -20.02
N CYS A 76 -13.66 0.66 -19.24
CA CYS A 76 -12.57 -0.13 -19.78
C CYS A 76 -12.97 -1.60 -20.03
N GLY A 77 -14.14 -2.05 -19.56
CA GLY A 77 -14.64 -3.40 -19.74
C GLY A 77 -13.85 -4.47 -19.00
N LEU A 78 -13.26 -4.13 -17.84
CA LEU A 78 -12.67 -5.12 -16.94
C LEU A 78 -13.77 -5.75 -16.07
N MET A 79 -13.60 -6.99 -15.71
CA MET A 79 -14.45 -7.71 -14.77
C MET A 79 -13.74 -7.83 -13.42
N LEU A 80 -14.49 -7.66 -12.35
CA LEU A 80 -13.99 -7.91 -10.98
C LEU A 80 -13.91 -9.41 -10.72
N SER A 81 -12.86 -9.85 -10.05
CA SER A 81 -12.76 -11.22 -9.57
C SER A 81 -13.80 -11.47 -8.47
N LYS A 82 -14.39 -12.66 -8.47
CA LYS A 82 -15.32 -13.10 -7.42
C LYS A 82 -14.60 -13.46 -6.12
N VAL A 83 -13.30 -13.72 -6.18
CA VAL A 83 -12.48 -14.15 -5.04
C VAL A 83 -11.80 -12.97 -4.37
N ASP A 84 -11.33 -12.01 -5.18
CA ASP A 84 -10.64 -10.81 -4.70
C ASP A 84 -11.16 -9.58 -5.46
N PRO A 85 -11.93 -8.69 -4.82
CA PRO A 85 -12.48 -7.50 -5.45
C PRO A 85 -11.42 -6.47 -5.89
N GLU A 86 -10.19 -6.60 -5.41
CA GLU A 86 -9.08 -5.75 -5.83
C GLU A 86 -8.37 -6.29 -7.10
N LEU A 87 -8.78 -7.48 -7.58
CA LEU A 87 -8.30 -8.06 -8.82
C LEU A 87 -9.33 -7.87 -9.94
N CYS A 88 -8.90 -7.25 -11.03
CA CYS A 88 -9.70 -7.06 -12.25
C CYS A 88 -9.02 -7.75 -13.43
N PHE A 89 -9.82 -8.24 -14.38
CA PHE A 89 -9.32 -8.89 -15.59
C PHE A 89 -10.20 -8.62 -16.80
N LYS A 90 -9.64 -8.75 -17.99
CA LYS A 90 -10.36 -8.63 -19.26
C LYS A 90 -10.03 -9.80 -20.15
N HIS A 91 -11.09 -10.42 -20.70
CA HIS A 91 -10.99 -11.43 -21.75
C HIS A 91 -11.51 -10.86 -23.07
N VAL A 92 -10.88 -11.27 -24.15
CA VAL A 92 -11.36 -11.06 -25.53
C VAL A 92 -11.31 -12.43 -26.21
N ASP A 93 -12.43 -12.86 -26.78
CA ASP A 93 -12.58 -14.17 -27.44
C ASP A 93 -12.09 -15.35 -26.59
N GLY A 94 -12.41 -15.32 -25.29
CA GLY A 94 -12.02 -16.35 -24.32
C GLY A 94 -10.57 -16.29 -23.85
N ARG A 95 -9.74 -15.38 -24.37
CA ARG A 95 -8.34 -15.22 -24.01
C ARG A 95 -8.17 -14.07 -23.00
N LEU A 96 -7.42 -14.30 -21.93
CA LEU A 96 -7.05 -13.27 -20.98
C LEU A 96 -6.10 -12.26 -21.66
N VAL A 97 -6.53 -11.01 -21.80
CA VAL A 97 -5.75 -9.94 -22.46
C VAL A 97 -5.25 -8.87 -21.49
N CYS A 98 -5.83 -8.79 -20.29
CA CYS A 98 -5.39 -7.86 -19.26
C CYS A 98 -5.71 -8.38 -17.85
N LEU A 99 -4.78 -8.15 -16.94
CA LEU A 99 -4.91 -8.36 -15.50
C LEU A 99 -4.52 -7.05 -14.80
N MET A 100 -5.33 -6.62 -13.84
CA MET A 100 -5.06 -5.41 -13.05
C MET A 100 -5.33 -5.69 -11.59
N THR A 101 -4.40 -5.32 -10.71
CA THR A 101 -4.60 -5.29 -9.26
C THR A 101 -4.63 -3.86 -8.77
N LYS A 102 -5.49 -3.61 -7.78
CA LYS A 102 -5.67 -2.31 -7.13
C LYS A 102 -5.17 -2.41 -5.69
N HIS A 103 -4.44 -1.41 -5.24
CA HIS A 103 -4.08 -1.26 -3.83
C HIS A 103 -4.20 0.22 -3.46
N VAL A 104 -5.36 0.61 -2.93
CA VAL A 104 -5.75 1.99 -2.69
C VAL A 104 -5.67 2.81 -3.98
N ASP A 105 -4.62 3.62 -4.16
CA ASP A 105 -4.33 4.46 -5.35
C ASP A 105 -3.25 3.86 -6.28
N ASP A 106 -2.57 2.81 -5.85
CA ASP A 106 -1.58 2.10 -6.66
C ASP A 106 -2.25 1.02 -7.53
N LEU A 107 -1.99 1.07 -8.84
CA LEU A 107 -2.47 0.08 -9.81
C LEU A 107 -1.30 -0.66 -10.43
N LYS A 108 -1.41 -1.98 -10.52
CA LYS A 108 -0.48 -2.81 -11.31
C LYS A 108 -1.26 -3.40 -12.48
N ILE A 109 -0.78 -3.17 -13.68
CA ILE A 109 -1.45 -3.62 -14.91
C ILE A 109 -0.48 -4.47 -15.72
N ALA A 110 -0.92 -5.65 -16.11
CA ALA A 110 -0.22 -6.53 -17.03
C ALA A 110 -1.19 -6.96 -18.15
N GLY A 111 -0.75 -6.91 -19.40
CA GLY A 111 -1.62 -7.26 -20.51
C GLY A 111 -1.05 -6.91 -21.88
N GLU A 112 -1.87 -7.04 -22.88
CA GLU A 112 -1.52 -6.65 -24.25
C GLU A 112 -1.29 -5.14 -24.34
N PRO A 113 -0.22 -4.69 -25.01
CA PRO A 113 0.15 -3.27 -25.03
C PRO A 113 -0.98 -2.33 -25.46
N LYS A 114 -1.78 -2.70 -26.45
CA LYS A 114 -2.93 -1.90 -26.93
C LYS A 114 -4.01 -1.76 -25.85
N VAL A 115 -4.37 -2.89 -25.22
CA VAL A 115 -5.40 -2.90 -24.15
C VAL A 115 -4.94 -2.08 -22.94
N VAL A 116 -3.68 -2.24 -22.53
CA VAL A 116 -3.10 -1.45 -21.44
C VAL A 116 -3.11 0.04 -21.77
N GLN A 117 -2.76 0.41 -23.01
CA GLN A 117 -2.78 1.81 -23.45
C GLN A 117 -4.18 2.43 -23.38
N GLU A 118 -5.20 1.71 -23.86
CA GLU A 118 -6.59 2.16 -23.80
C GLU A 118 -7.06 2.37 -22.37
N ILE A 119 -6.74 1.44 -21.46
CA ILE A 119 -7.05 1.57 -20.03
C ILE A 119 -6.37 2.80 -19.41
N LEU A 120 -5.08 3.00 -19.69
CA LEU A 120 -4.34 4.15 -19.18
C LEU A 120 -4.91 5.48 -19.68
N MET A 121 -5.33 5.56 -20.95
CA MET A 121 -5.99 6.75 -21.50
C MET A 121 -7.30 7.06 -20.75
N LYS A 122 -8.14 6.05 -20.52
CA LYS A 122 -9.40 6.23 -19.77
C LYS A 122 -9.17 6.64 -18.32
N LEU A 123 -8.17 6.05 -17.67
CA LEU A 123 -7.79 6.47 -16.31
C LEU A 123 -7.28 7.91 -16.29
N GLN A 124 -6.48 8.34 -17.27
CA GLN A 124 -6.02 9.72 -17.38
C GLN A 124 -7.16 10.72 -17.65
N GLU A 125 -8.12 10.36 -18.50
CA GLU A 125 -9.34 11.17 -18.72
C GLU A 125 -10.14 11.36 -17.43
N THR A 126 -10.22 10.33 -16.58
CA THR A 126 -11.04 10.35 -15.36
C THR A 126 -10.32 10.97 -14.16
N PHE A 127 -9.02 10.68 -13.98
CA PHE A 127 -8.26 11.03 -12.78
C PHE A 127 -7.19 12.09 -13.02
N GLY A 128 -6.98 12.51 -14.26
CA GLY A 128 -5.92 13.45 -14.63
C GLY A 128 -4.57 12.76 -14.85
N GLU A 129 -3.49 13.51 -14.70
CA GLU A 129 -2.14 13.01 -14.94
C GLU A 129 -1.77 11.83 -14.02
N LEU A 130 -1.31 10.73 -14.63
CA LEU A 130 -0.89 9.53 -13.94
C LEU A 130 0.63 9.41 -13.92
N LYS A 131 1.18 9.06 -12.76
CA LYS A 131 2.59 8.65 -12.65
C LYS A 131 2.70 7.18 -13.08
N ILE A 132 3.28 6.93 -14.24
CA ILE A 132 3.40 5.61 -14.83
C ILE A 132 4.85 5.13 -14.74
N SER A 133 5.07 3.96 -14.16
CA SER A 133 6.36 3.26 -14.15
C SER A 133 6.26 1.96 -14.94
N LYS A 134 7.23 1.68 -15.82
CA LYS A 134 7.29 0.47 -16.65
C LYS A 134 8.51 -0.35 -16.30
N HIS A 135 8.35 -1.67 -16.25
CA HIS A 135 9.41 -2.66 -16.05
C HIS A 135 10.16 -2.62 -14.72
N SER A 136 10.27 -1.47 -14.06
CA SER A 136 10.93 -1.37 -12.76
C SER A 136 10.19 -0.36 -11.88
N PHE A 137 9.70 -0.82 -10.72
CA PHE A 137 8.96 0.02 -9.78
C PHE A 137 8.93 -0.62 -8.38
N LEU A 138 8.80 0.25 -7.39
CA LEU A 138 8.57 -0.15 -6.00
C LEU A 138 7.05 -0.12 -5.72
N SER A 139 6.51 -1.21 -5.18
CA SER A 139 5.12 -1.28 -4.73
C SER A 139 5.03 -2.06 -3.44
N CYS A 140 4.37 -1.49 -2.42
CA CYS A 140 4.24 -2.09 -1.09
C CYS A 140 5.59 -2.58 -0.52
N GLY A 141 6.67 -1.81 -0.68
CA GLY A 141 8.00 -2.17 -0.19
C GLY A 141 8.70 -3.32 -0.93
N VAL A 142 8.11 -3.82 -2.03
CA VAL A 142 8.70 -4.84 -2.91
C VAL A 142 9.14 -4.17 -4.22
N GLN A 143 10.41 -4.31 -4.58
CA GLN A 143 10.94 -3.91 -5.86
C GLN A 143 10.54 -4.94 -6.92
N HIS A 144 9.89 -4.50 -7.97
CA HIS A 144 9.53 -5.28 -9.13
C HIS A 144 10.45 -4.90 -10.28
N THR A 145 11.09 -5.87 -10.91
CA THR A 145 11.94 -5.62 -12.09
C THR A 145 11.64 -6.68 -13.15
N GLN A 146 11.18 -6.25 -14.32
CA GLN A 146 10.91 -7.13 -15.45
C GLN A 146 11.98 -6.97 -16.52
N CYS A 147 12.58 -8.08 -16.95
CA CYS A 147 13.45 -8.10 -18.11
C CYS A 147 12.64 -7.90 -19.40
N PRO A 148 12.90 -6.84 -20.21
CA PRO A 148 12.13 -6.60 -21.42
C PRO A 148 12.24 -7.72 -22.46
N LYS A 149 13.36 -8.45 -22.48
CA LYS A 149 13.61 -9.54 -23.45
C LYS A 149 13.03 -10.86 -22.99
N SER A 150 13.46 -11.37 -21.83
CA SER A 150 13.02 -12.69 -21.32
C SER A 150 11.64 -12.66 -20.67
N LYS A 151 11.11 -11.46 -20.36
CA LYS A 151 9.87 -11.25 -19.59
C LYS A 151 9.91 -11.79 -18.15
N GLU A 152 11.04 -12.32 -17.71
CA GLU A 152 11.24 -12.73 -16.33
C GLU A 152 11.04 -11.55 -15.38
N ILE A 153 10.39 -11.82 -14.24
CA ILE A 153 10.15 -10.81 -13.21
C ILE A 153 10.94 -11.19 -11.97
N THR A 154 11.74 -10.25 -11.50
CA THR A 154 12.46 -10.34 -10.22
C THR A 154 11.73 -9.49 -9.19
N LEU A 155 11.48 -10.08 -8.02
CA LEU A 155 10.91 -9.40 -6.85
C LEU A 155 11.95 -9.42 -5.73
N ASP A 156 12.28 -8.26 -5.18
CA ASP A 156 13.20 -8.16 -4.06
C ASP A 156 12.74 -7.12 -3.02
N GLN A 157 13.28 -7.24 -1.83
CA GLN A 157 13.08 -6.31 -0.71
C GLN A 157 14.42 -5.90 -0.10
N VAL A 158 15.48 -5.83 -0.91
CA VAL A 158 16.84 -5.49 -0.45
C VAL A 158 16.86 -4.11 0.21
N GLY A 159 16.21 -3.12 -0.42
CA GLY A 159 16.08 -1.77 0.14
C GLY A 159 15.34 -1.74 1.48
N TYR A 160 14.26 -2.53 1.61
CA TYR A 160 13.55 -2.66 2.87
C TYR A 160 14.42 -3.32 3.95
N ALA A 161 15.06 -4.44 3.65
CA ALA A 161 15.91 -5.17 4.58
C ALA A 161 17.10 -4.33 5.08
N SER A 162 17.70 -3.51 4.21
CA SER A 162 18.84 -2.66 4.56
C SER A 162 18.48 -1.54 5.56
N ASN A 163 17.22 -1.12 5.59
CA ASN A 163 16.72 -0.10 6.51
C ASN A 163 16.39 -0.64 7.91
N LEU A 164 16.23 -1.95 8.07
CA LEU A 164 15.97 -2.54 9.37
C LEU A 164 17.21 -2.42 10.28
N ARG A 165 16.97 -2.26 11.57
CA ARG A 165 18.03 -2.12 12.57
C ARG A 165 17.95 -3.24 13.60
N SER A 166 19.10 -3.75 14.01
CA SER A 166 19.20 -4.70 15.11
C SER A 166 18.70 -4.04 16.40
N ILE A 167 18.05 -4.83 17.24
CA ILE A 167 17.65 -4.39 18.57
C ILE A 167 18.91 -4.18 19.42
N VAL A 168 19.00 -2.99 20.03
CA VAL A 168 20.01 -2.64 21.04
C VAL A 168 19.27 -2.38 22.33
N HIS A 169 19.59 -3.12 23.39
CA HIS A 169 18.93 -3.02 24.68
C HIS A 169 19.87 -3.49 25.79
N GLU A 170 19.81 -2.89 26.98
CA GLU A 170 20.68 -3.22 28.12
C GLU A 170 20.62 -4.70 28.53
N GLN A 171 19.40 -5.29 28.49
CA GLN A 171 19.19 -6.68 28.87
C GLN A 171 19.91 -7.68 27.94
N LEU A 172 20.27 -7.29 26.71
CA LEU A 172 21.06 -8.14 25.80
C LEU A 172 22.53 -8.25 26.23
N THR A 173 23.02 -7.33 27.05
CA THR A 173 24.40 -7.34 27.55
C THR A 173 24.49 -7.80 29.00
N THR A 174 23.46 -7.59 29.80
CA THR A 174 23.47 -7.88 31.25
C THR A 174 22.65 -9.09 31.65
N GLY A 175 21.66 -9.49 30.83
CA GLY A 175 20.77 -10.63 31.09
C GLY A 175 21.40 -11.95 30.68
N LYS A 176 20.87 -13.06 31.24
CA LYS A 176 21.19 -14.41 30.79
C LYS A 176 20.33 -14.79 29.59
N PRO A 177 20.78 -15.74 28.76
CA PRO A 177 20.02 -16.17 27.58
C PRO A 177 18.58 -16.63 27.88
N GLU A 178 18.36 -17.29 29.02
CA GLU A 178 17.08 -17.85 29.49
C GLU A 178 16.19 -16.85 30.21
N ASP A 179 16.69 -15.63 30.49
CA ASP A 179 15.88 -14.59 31.11
C ASP A 179 14.76 -14.15 30.18
N LEU A 180 13.55 -13.99 30.72
CA LEU A 180 12.43 -13.43 29.95
C LEU A 180 12.73 -11.98 29.56
N ALA A 181 12.38 -11.63 28.34
CA ALA A 181 12.48 -10.26 27.88
C ALA A 181 11.58 -9.35 28.70
N LYS A 182 12.12 -8.23 29.19
CA LYS A 182 11.35 -7.16 29.81
C LYS A 182 10.32 -6.61 28.82
N PRO A 183 9.23 -5.96 29.27
CA PRO A 183 8.14 -5.52 28.40
C PRO A 183 8.59 -4.65 27.21
N ASP A 184 9.54 -3.75 27.41
CA ASP A 184 10.13 -2.88 26.40
C ASP A 184 10.95 -3.69 25.36
N LEU A 185 11.79 -4.62 25.82
CA LEU A 185 12.53 -5.52 24.94
C LEU A 185 11.59 -6.47 24.16
N HIS A 186 10.53 -6.94 24.82
CA HIS A 186 9.50 -7.76 24.18
C HIS A 186 8.82 -6.98 23.05
N GLN A 187 8.45 -5.72 23.25
CA GLN A 187 7.85 -4.88 22.20
C GLN A 187 8.79 -4.69 21.01
N LEU A 188 10.08 -4.46 21.27
CA LEU A 188 11.10 -4.37 20.21
C LEU A 188 11.23 -5.70 19.44
N PHE A 189 11.22 -6.83 20.16
CA PHE A 189 11.23 -8.17 19.55
C PHE A 189 10.04 -8.36 18.61
N MET A 190 8.82 -8.08 19.06
CA MET A 190 7.60 -8.20 18.25
C MET A 190 7.65 -7.31 17.01
N SER A 191 8.11 -6.07 17.17
CA SER A 191 8.23 -5.12 16.07
C SER A 191 9.23 -5.59 15.00
N LEU A 192 10.43 -5.99 15.40
CA LEU A 192 11.44 -6.46 14.46
C LEU A 192 11.06 -7.80 13.83
N LEU A 193 10.47 -8.72 14.59
CA LEU A 193 10.02 -10.00 14.06
C LEU A 193 8.91 -9.82 13.00
N GLY A 194 7.96 -8.92 13.25
CA GLY A 194 6.95 -8.54 12.25
C GLY A 194 7.56 -7.95 10.98
N ALA A 195 8.56 -7.07 11.13
CA ALA A 195 9.27 -6.47 10.00
C ALA A 195 10.06 -7.52 9.19
N ILE A 196 10.70 -8.49 9.85
CA ILE A 196 11.41 -9.60 9.18
C ILE A 196 10.41 -10.57 8.55
N ALA A 197 9.26 -10.84 9.19
CA ALA A 197 8.22 -11.67 8.61
C ALA A 197 7.67 -11.10 7.29
N TYR A 198 7.64 -9.78 7.14
CA TYR A 198 7.27 -9.12 5.88
C TYR A 198 8.24 -9.43 4.73
N LEU A 199 9.52 -9.67 4.99
CA LEU A 199 10.49 -10.10 3.98
C LEU A 199 10.18 -11.47 3.38
N ALA A 200 9.37 -12.29 4.05
CA ALA A 200 8.99 -13.61 3.56
C ALA A 200 8.24 -13.59 2.21
N HIS A 201 7.70 -12.44 1.79
CA HIS A 201 7.11 -12.29 0.45
C HIS A 201 8.11 -12.51 -0.68
N THR A 202 9.40 -12.25 -0.46
CA THR A 202 10.47 -12.45 -1.45
C THR A 202 11.57 -13.36 -0.96
N ARG A 203 11.59 -13.67 0.34
CA ARG A 203 12.63 -14.44 1.04
C ARG A 203 12.05 -15.69 1.68
N MET A 204 11.64 -16.67 0.86
CA MET A 204 11.08 -17.93 1.37
C MET A 204 12.09 -18.74 2.19
N ASP A 205 13.39 -18.54 1.96
CA ASP A 205 14.50 -19.18 2.68
C ASP A 205 14.54 -18.85 4.18
N ILE A 206 13.95 -17.73 4.61
CA ILE A 206 13.92 -17.34 6.04
C ILE A 206 12.67 -17.81 6.78
N LEU A 207 11.65 -18.34 6.10
CA LEU A 207 10.34 -18.66 6.69
C LEU A 207 10.43 -19.60 7.89
N VAL A 208 11.31 -20.61 7.82
CA VAL A 208 11.51 -21.57 8.92
C VAL A 208 12.01 -20.88 10.19
N PHE A 209 12.92 -19.93 10.06
CA PHE A 209 13.49 -19.17 11.19
C PHE A 209 12.47 -18.20 11.76
N VAL A 210 11.71 -17.51 10.91
CA VAL A 210 10.62 -16.61 11.30
C VAL A 210 9.57 -17.39 12.08
N SER A 211 9.09 -18.51 11.54
CA SER A 211 8.09 -19.36 12.19
C SER A 211 8.57 -19.91 13.53
N ALA A 212 9.85 -20.29 13.62
CA ALA A 212 10.44 -20.75 14.87
C ALA A 212 10.44 -19.65 15.95
N LEU A 213 10.79 -18.41 15.56
CA LEU A 213 10.79 -17.28 16.50
C LEU A 213 9.38 -16.83 16.87
N GLN A 214 8.41 -16.90 15.96
CA GLN A 214 7.01 -16.56 16.23
C GLN A 214 6.37 -17.43 17.32
N ARG A 215 6.84 -18.67 17.53
CA ARG A 215 6.37 -19.53 18.63
C ARG A 215 6.65 -18.93 20.02
N HIS A 216 7.60 -18.00 20.09
CA HIS A 216 8.00 -17.34 21.34
C HIS A 216 7.40 -15.94 21.51
N ASN A 217 6.44 -15.56 20.65
CA ASN A 217 5.83 -14.22 20.67
C ASN A 217 5.28 -13.80 22.04
N ASN A 218 4.67 -14.72 22.77
CA ASN A 218 4.04 -14.39 24.06
C ASN A 218 5.03 -14.25 25.21
N LYS A 219 6.15 -14.97 25.15
CA LYS A 219 7.16 -15.02 26.21
C LYS A 219 8.56 -15.19 25.59
N PRO A 220 9.08 -14.18 24.90
CA PRO A 220 10.43 -14.26 24.36
C PRO A 220 11.46 -14.17 25.48
N GLU A 221 12.54 -14.92 25.33
CA GLU A 221 13.72 -14.84 26.15
C GLU A 221 14.79 -13.99 25.45
N VAL A 222 15.80 -13.55 26.18
CA VAL A 222 16.96 -12.82 25.64
C VAL A 222 17.59 -13.56 24.46
N LEU A 223 17.72 -14.87 24.54
CA LEU A 223 18.21 -15.75 23.48
C LEU A 223 17.41 -15.60 22.18
N HIS A 224 16.08 -15.42 22.24
CA HIS A 224 15.24 -15.28 21.06
C HIS A 224 15.47 -13.95 20.35
N VAL A 225 15.73 -12.87 21.14
CA VAL A 225 16.08 -11.54 20.59
C VAL A 225 17.46 -11.59 19.91
N ASP A 226 18.42 -12.27 20.50
CA ASP A 226 19.75 -12.50 19.91
C ASP A 226 19.67 -13.27 18.60
N LYS A 227 18.87 -14.34 18.55
CA LYS A 227 18.62 -15.11 17.33
C LYS A 227 18.00 -14.26 16.24
N LEU A 228 17.03 -13.38 16.61
CA LEU A 228 16.39 -12.45 15.67
C LEU A 228 17.39 -11.45 15.10
N ASN A 229 18.24 -10.86 15.95
CA ASN A 229 19.32 -9.96 15.52
C ASN A 229 20.33 -10.66 14.60
N LYS A 230 20.67 -11.92 14.88
CA LYS A 230 21.55 -12.73 14.02
C LYS A 230 20.91 -13.02 12.66
N LEU A 231 19.61 -13.33 12.67
CA LEU A 231 18.83 -13.53 11.43
C LEU A 231 18.83 -12.27 10.57
N LEU A 232 18.56 -11.08 11.16
CA LEU A 232 18.60 -9.83 10.44
C LEU A 232 19.97 -9.56 9.81
N LYS A 233 21.05 -9.71 10.59
CA LYS A 233 22.43 -9.53 10.07
C LYS A 233 22.73 -10.50 8.93
N TRP A 234 22.26 -11.73 9.02
CA TRP A 234 22.43 -12.73 7.96
C TRP A 234 21.66 -12.32 6.69
N ILE A 235 20.40 -11.89 6.81
CA ILE A 235 19.57 -11.40 5.69
C ILE A 235 20.28 -10.25 4.97
N GLN A 236 20.80 -9.28 5.71
CA GLN A 236 21.47 -8.10 5.15
C GLN A 236 22.78 -8.46 4.43
N LYS A 237 23.49 -9.48 4.91
CA LYS A 237 24.73 -9.98 4.27
C LYS A 237 24.48 -10.87 3.05
N HIS A 238 23.31 -11.48 2.97
CA HIS A 238 22.96 -12.43 1.90
C HIS A 238 21.70 -11.93 1.18
N PRO A 239 21.80 -10.85 0.36
CA PRO A 239 20.66 -10.39 -0.41
C PRO A 239 20.21 -11.50 -1.37
N ASN A 240 18.90 -11.67 -1.48
CA ASN A 240 18.29 -12.66 -2.36
C ASN A 240 17.00 -12.09 -2.95
N ASN A 241 16.50 -12.70 -3.99
CA ASN A 241 15.29 -12.30 -4.69
C ASN A 241 14.43 -13.52 -5.05
N LEU A 242 13.17 -13.23 -5.38
CA LEU A 242 12.27 -14.21 -5.98
C LEU A 242 12.28 -13.99 -7.50
N LEU A 243 12.65 -15.01 -8.27
CA LEU A 243 12.63 -14.98 -9.72
C LEU A 243 11.42 -15.75 -10.24
N CYS A 244 10.52 -15.02 -10.93
CA CYS A 244 9.38 -15.58 -11.64
C CYS A 244 9.75 -15.73 -13.13
N LYS A 245 9.80 -16.95 -13.60
CA LYS A 245 10.06 -17.27 -15.02
C LYS A 245 8.74 -17.53 -15.74
N GLN A 246 8.74 -17.24 -17.03
CA GLN A 246 7.65 -17.66 -17.92
C GLN A 246 7.86 -19.15 -18.22
N PHE A 247 6.80 -19.95 -18.06
CA PHE A 247 6.77 -21.35 -18.45
C PHE A 247 6.23 -21.51 -19.87
#